data_5cf1026780620f6517b7e3526fa35555
#
_entry.id   5cf1026780620f6517b7e3526fa35555
#
_cell.length_a   1.000
_cell.length_b   1.000
_cell.length_c   1.000
_cell.angle_alpha   90.00
_cell.angle_beta   90.00
_cell.angle_gamma   90.00
#
_symmetry.space_group_name_H-M   'P 1'
#
loop_
_entity.id
_entity.type
_entity.pdbx_description
1 polymer ?
#
loop_
_entity_poly.entity_id
_entity_poly.type
_entity_poly.pdbx_seq_one_letter_code
_entity_poly.pdbx_strand_id
1 'polypeptide(L)'
;MDWLLLDDKINKLMRKVAQLNGDEYHESFYNPHPYPGWCPELKHMMWGFIKELKEKESAGVATKVDLQTLSELFDIIIRLSDLSLTENKFQQNTNAFGEAVTAFNYKLLNAITEANDSEVKNVFISPGRLQAILVLMSNWVGWYMREQILEAICCKEMDPMEVNEMFADERYIIPYASKEDLEEGYVPTIDLKTMMWYQKGQNLDKRGLIDIEKPFNVHFKNIDFRSPSAMGKINSEVEKASHGLIKNLQVELTEETRALLMDVFYFKANWQSRFDEDNTRTRNFYYKGGCSKVKMMSQTDDFRYYENDTFQSISLDYNSNVHTRDYSMWIHLPKQGHKIKEVLTQITEERIGPKYEQKEVHLLLPRFEIETTTSLCEVLKMMGMEEMFASEDAIPNLLSNVRIYDIVQQGKITVNETGTEAAMATYCPMCLGCPPDVKPTPIEMNVNHEFIFEIVETYTGNRLFSGIVNKL
;
A
#
# COMPACT_ATOMS: atom_id res chain seq x y z
N MET A 1 -2.27 -15.24 14.43
CA MET A 1 -2.84 -16.60 14.65
C MET A 1 -2.53 -17.40 13.41
N ASP A 2 -2.08 -18.62 13.56
CA ASP A 2 -1.61 -19.41 12.43
C ASP A 2 -2.81 -20.00 11.68
N TRP A 3 -3.25 -19.33 10.63
CA TRP A 3 -4.37 -19.71 9.77
C TRP A 3 -4.17 -21.09 9.13
N LEU A 4 -2.93 -21.41 8.77
CA LEU A 4 -2.56 -22.72 8.26
C LEU A 4 -2.86 -23.81 9.28
N LEU A 5 -2.70 -23.52 10.57
CA LEU A 5 -2.99 -24.48 11.64
C LEU A 5 -4.49 -24.67 11.87
N LEU A 6 -5.30 -23.63 11.69
CA LEU A 6 -6.75 -23.72 11.76
C LEU A 6 -7.32 -24.45 10.54
N ASP A 7 -6.79 -24.16 9.37
CA ASP A 7 -7.12 -24.76 8.08
C ASP A 7 -6.88 -26.27 8.09
N ASP A 8 -5.69 -26.70 8.56
CA ASP A 8 -5.36 -28.12 8.71
C ASP A 8 -6.31 -28.82 9.70
N LYS A 9 -6.72 -28.15 10.78
CA LYS A 9 -7.69 -28.68 11.74
C LYS A 9 -9.08 -28.82 11.12
N ILE A 10 -9.55 -27.82 10.39
CA ILE A 10 -10.85 -27.87 9.69
C ILE A 10 -10.85 -29.00 8.67
N ASN A 11 -9.82 -29.11 7.83
CA ASN A 11 -9.70 -30.17 6.83
C ASN A 11 -9.66 -31.55 7.46
N LYS A 12 -8.91 -31.75 8.55
CA LYS A 12 -8.88 -33.00 9.29
C LYS A 12 -10.24 -33.37 9.87
N LEU A 13 -10.96 -32.39 10.41
CA LEU A 13 -12.28 -32.61 10.97
C LEU A 13 -13.31 -32.96 9.90
N MET A 14 -13.29 -32.24 8.75
CA MET A 14 -14.19 -32.51 7.62
C MET A 14 -13.96 -33.89 7.02
N ARG A 15 -12.70 -34.35 6.89
CA ARG A 15 -12.38 -35.73 6.51
C ARG A 15 -12.95 -36.74 7.48
N LYS A 16 -12.84 -36.45 8.78
CA LYS A 16 -13.37 -37.33 9.84
C LYS A 16 -14.90 -37.41 9.82
N VAL A 17 -15.56 -36.27 9.57
CA VAL A 17 -17.04 -36.22 9.46
C VAL A 17 -17.52 -36.95 8.20
N ALA A 18 -16.88 -36.78 7.07
CA ALA A 18 -17.21 -37.52 5.84
C ALA A 18 -17.05 -39.03 6.02
N GLN A 19 -15.97 -39.48 6.67
CA GLN A 19 -15.77 -40.91 7.02
C GLN A 19 -16.87 -41.46 7.96
N LEU A 20 -17.33 -40.67 8.92
CA LEU A 20 -18.42 -41.05 9.83
C LEU A 20 -19.77 -41.19 9.12
N ASN A 21 -19.98 -40.42 8.06
CA ASN A 21 -21.20 -40.44 7.23
C ASN A 21 -21.11 -41.45 6.07
N GLY A 22 -19.94 -42.06 5.81
CA GLY A 22 -19.74 -42.95 4.69
C GLY A 22 -19.55 -42.24 3.33
N ASP A 23 -19.26 -40.94 3.36
CA ASP A 23 -19.06 -40.09 2.17
C ASP A 23 -17.57 -40.00 1.79
N GLU A 24 -17.28 -39.90 0.48
CA GLU A 24 -15.92 -39.56 0.02
C GLU A 24 -15.71 -38.03 0.14
N TYR A 25 -14.68 -37.63 0.90
CA TYR A 25 -14.28 -36.24 1.00
C TYR A 25 -13.46 -35.83 -0.22
N HIS A 26 -13.97 -34.91 -1.01
CA HIS A 26 -13.24 -34.27 -2.11
C HIS A 26 -12.67 -32.94 -1.66
N GLU A 27 -11.34 -32.77 -1.67
CA GLU A 27 -10.64 -31.52 -1.33
C GLU A 27 -11.06 -30.32 -2.20
N SER A 28 -11.71 -30.57 -3.35
CA SER A 28 -12.22 -29.53 -4.24
C SER A 28 -13.37 -28.66 -3.67
N PHE A 29 -13.97 -29.06 -2.52
CA PHE A 29 -14.99 -28.27 -1.83
C PHE A 29 -14.42 -27.19 -0.93
N TYR A 30 -13.12 -27.25 -0.62
CA TYR A 30 -12.44 -26.29 0.20
C TYR A 30 -11.42 -25.53 -0.63
N ASN A 31 -11.80 -24.33 -1.08
CA ASN A 31 -10.87 -23.39 -1.68
C ASN A 31 -10.36 -22.51 -0.52
N PRO A 32 -9.08 -22.61 -0.08
CA PRO A 32 -8.57 -21.80 1.00
C PRO A 32 -8.46 -20.33 0.55
N HIS A 33 -9.53 -19.59 0.72
CA HIS A 33 -9.49 -18.15 0.58
C HIS A 33 -8.82 -17.56 1.82
N PRO A 34 -7.99 -16.51 1.70
CA PRO A 34 -7.27 -15.92 2.81
C PRO A 34 -8.16 -15.23 3.86
N TYR A 35 -9.49 -15.23 3.69
CA TYR A 35 -10.44 -14.57 4.57
C TYR A 35 -11.55 -15.51 5.06
N PRO A 36 -11.59 -15.84 6.34
CA PRO A 36 -12.55 -16.81 6.89
C PRO A 36 -13.97 -16.29 7.10
N GLY A 37 -14.20 -14.98 6.93
CA GLY A 37 -15.53 -14.38 7.14
C GLY A 37 -16.60 -14.81 6.13
N TRP A 38 -16.22 -15.35 4.99
CA TRP A 38 -17.13 -15.60 3.86
C TRP A 38 -17.45 -17.08 3.63
N CYS A 39 -17.27 -17.97 4.58
CA CYS A 39 -17.74 -19.33 4.43
C CYS A 39 -19.11 -19.57 5.11
N PRO A 40 -20.22 -18.92 4.63
CA PRO A 40 -21.59 -19.23 5.11
C PRO A 40 -21.94 -20.69 4.84
N GLU A 41 -21.44 -21.24 3.72
CA GLU A 41 -21.64 -22.61 3.30
C GLU A 41 -20.97 -23.60 4.27
N LEU A 42 -19.70 -23.35 4.64
CA LEU A 42 -18.99 -24.16 5.64
C LEU A 42 -19.71 -24.11 7.01
N LYS A 43 -20.12 -22.93 7.46
CA LYS A 43 -20.89 -22.76 8.69
C LYS A 43 -22.22 -23.53 8.61
N HIS A 44 -22.93 -23.44 7.50
CA HIS A 44 -24.18 -24.13 7.28
C HIS A 44 -24.00 -25.67 7.31
N MET A 45 -22.98 -26.18 6.64
CA MET A 45 -22.63 -27.59 6.69
C MET A 45 -22.28 -28.05 8.11
N MET A 46 -21.44 -27.31 8.82
CA MET A 46 -21.08 -27.62 10.22
C MET A 46 -22.30 -27.63 11.13
N TRP A 47 -23.23 -26.70 10.99
CA TRP A 47 -24.50 -26.70 11.73
C TRP A 47 -25.39 -27.91 11.38
N GLY A 48 -25.39 -28.35 10.13
CA GLY A 48 -26.06 -29.58 9.71
C GLY A 48 -25.55 -30.80 10.46
N PHE A 49 -24.20 -30.97 10.52
CA PHE A 49 -23.57 -32.07 11.26
C PHE A 49 -23.80 -31.99 12.78
N ILE A 50 -23.76 -30.79 13.36
CA ILE A 50 -24.07 -30.58 14.78
C ILE A 50 -25.51 -31.05 15.08
N LYS A 51 -26.46 -30.71 14.22
CA LYS A 51 -27.84 -31.11 14.37
C LYS A 51 -27.99 -32.64 14.37
N GLU A 52 -27.35 -33.31 13.40
CA GLU A 52 -27.36 -34.76 13.28
C GLU A 52 -26.74 -35.45 14.52
N LEU A 53 -25.57 -34.97 14.98
CA LEU A 53 -24.89 -35.52 16.16
C LEU A 53 -25.71 -35.29 17.44
N LYS A 54 -26.40 -34.16 17.57
CA LYS A 54 -27.31 -33.88 18.68
C LYS A 54 -28.55 -34.77 18.66
N GLU A 55 -29.07 -35.11 17.50
CA GLU A 55 -30.17 -36.06 17.35
C GLU A 55 -29.76 -37.47 17.82
N LYS A 56 -28.52 -37.90 17.44
CA LYS A 56 -27.92 -39.17 17.95
C LYS A 56 -27.70 -39.15 19.46
N GLU A 57 -27.25 -38.04 20.04
CA GLU A 57 -27.08 -37.86 21.49
C GLU A 57 -28.44 -37.96 22.20
N SER A 58 -29.45 -37.22 21.71
CA SER A 58 -30.80 -37.21 22.28
C SER A 58 -31.49 -38.57 22.20
N ALA A 59 -31.19 -39.35 21.17
CA ALA A 59 -31.67 -40.74 21.01
C ALA A 59 -30.92 -41.76 21.85
N GLY A 60 -29.84 -41.35 22.52
CA GLY A 60 -29.00 -42.23 23.33
C GLY A 60 -28.16 -43.22 22.53
N VAL A 61 -27.97 -42.96 21.23
CA VAL A 61 -27.19 -43.82 20.31
C VAL A 61 -25.83 -43.24 19.93
N ALA A 62 -25.50 -42.01 20.44
CA ALA A 62 -24.23 -41.37 20.18
C ALA A 62 -23.05 -42.13 20.78
N THR A 63 -22.01 -42.36 19.98
CA THR A 63 -20.77 -42.94 20.44
C THR A 63 -19.87 -41.90 21.13
N LYS A 64 -18.83 -42.38 21.84
CA LYS A 64 -17.81 -41.48 22.41
C LYS A 64 -17.13 -40.62 21.35
N VAL A 65 -16.98 -41.13 20.12
CA VAL A 65 -16.37 -40.41 18.99
C VAL A 65 -17.34 -39.32 18.49
N ASP A 66 -18.65 -39.59 18.43
CA ASP A 66 -19.66 -38.61 18.05
C ASP A 66 -19.66 -37.42 19.02
N LEU A 67 -19.64 -37.67 20.34
CA LEU A 67 -19.61 -36.61 21.37
C LEU A 67 -18.32 -35.78 21.31
N GLN A 68 -17.18 -36.43 21.07
CA GLN A 68 -15.91 -35.71 20.90
C GLN A 68 -15.93 -34.85 19.65
N THR A 69 -16.44 -35.37 18.54
CA THR A 69 -16.57 -34.62 17.25
C THR A 69 -17.52 -33.43 17.40
N LEU A 70 -18.62 -33.61 18.14
CA LEU A 70 -19.54 -32.52 18.45
C LEU A 70 -18.86 -31.36 19.22
N SER A 71 -18.04 -31.72 20.24
CA SER A 71 -17.27 -30.71 21.00
C SER A 71 -16.26 -29.97 20.13
N GLU A 72 -15.54 -30.68 19.28
CA GLU A 72 -14.55 -30.11 18.35
C GLU A 72 -15.22 -29.16 17.33
N LEU A 73 -16.42 -29.52 16.83
CA LEU A 73 -17.21 -28.67 15.93
C LEU A 73 -17.67 -27.38 16.60
N PHE A 74 -18.16 -27.46 17.84
CA PHE A 74 -18.54 -26.25 18.59
C PHE A 74 -17.38 -25.32 18.83
N ASP A 75 -16.21 -25.85 19.22
CA ASP A 75 -15.00 -25.04 19.42
C ASP A 75 -14.57 -24.32 18.14
N ILE A 76 -14.68 -24.99 16.97
CA ILE A 76 -14.35 -24.37 15.68
C ILE A 76 -15.38 -23.32 15.30
N ILE A 77 -16.70 -23.57 15.49
CA ILE A 77 -17.75 -22.58 15.19
C ILE A 77 -17.61 -21.32 16.05
N ILE A 78 -17.29 -21.47 17.33
CA ILE A 78 -17.04 -20.32 18.23
C ILE A 78 -15.86 -19.51 17.68
N ARG A 79 -14.74 -20.16 17.36
CA ARG A 79 -13.55 -19.49 16.79
C ARG A 79 -13.84 -18.82 15.45
N LEU A 80 -14.60 -19.46 14.55
CA LEU A 80 -15.02 -18.87 13.27
C LEU A 80 -15.97 -17.68 13.49
N SER A 81 -16.78 -17.69 14.54
CA SER A 81 -17.65 -16.55 14.87
C SER A 81 -16.84 -15.38 15.41
N ASP A 82 -15.86 -15.61 16.27
CA ASP A 82 -14.94 -14.57 16.76
C ASP A 82 -14.13 -13.97 15.62
N LEU A 83 -13.67 -14.81 14.69
CA LEU A 83 -12.95 -14.39 13.49
C LEU A 83 -13.83 -13.59 12.54
N SER A 84 -15.10 -13.97 12.38
CA SER A 84 -16.09 -13.23 11.57
C SER A 84 -16.37 -11.83 12.13
N LEU A 85 -16.39 -11.67 13.45
CA LEU A 85 -16.52 -10.35 14.11
C LEU A 85 -15.26 -9.51 13.88
N THR A 86 -14.09 -10.13 14.00
CA THR A 86 -12.80 -9.49 13.72
C THR A 86 -12.69 -9.08 12.25
N GLU A 87 -13.17 -9.91 11.32
CA GLU A 87 -13.18 -9.62 9.90
C GLU A 87 -14.15 -8.49 9.52
N ASN A 88 -15.33 -8.45 10.13
CA ASN A 88 -16.26 -7.33 9.94
C ASN A 88 -15.65 -6.00 10.42
N LYS A 89 -14.97 -6.00 11.57
CA LYS A 89 -14.22 -4.83 12.04
C LYS A 89 -13.09 -4.47 11.08
N PHE A 90 -12.34 -5.46 10.59
CA PHE A 90 -11.28 -5.27 9.60
C PHE A 90 -11.83 -4.64 8.32
N GLN A 91 -12.96 -5.13 7.79
CA GLN A 91 -13.59 -4.56 6.59
C GLN A 91 -14.06 -3.12 6.79
N GLN A 92 -14.66 -2.80 7.95
CA GLN A 92 -15.04 -1.42 8.28
C GLN A 92 -13.82 -0.51 8.38
N ASN A 93 -12.78 -0.96 9.06
CA ASN A 93 -11.52 -0.23 9.17
C ASN A 93 -10.83 -0.07 7.82
N THR A 94 -10.92 -1.06 6.92
CA THR A 94 -10.37 -0.99 5.55
C THR A 94 -10.97 0.18 4.77
N ASN A 95 -12.29 0.36 4.82
CA ASN A 95 -12.96 1.46 4.14
C ASN A 95 -12.53 2.83 4.72
N ALA A 96 -12.54 2.96 6.05
CA ALA A 96 -12.11 4.18 6.73
C ALA A 96 -10.64 4.50 6.47
N PHE A 97 -9.77 3.48 6.48
CA PHE A 97 -8.36 3.60 6.12
C PHE A 97 -8.19 4.11 4.68
N GLY A 98 -8.85 3.48 3.71
CA GLY A 98 -8.77 3.89 2.31
C GLY A 98 -9.27 5.32 2.06
N GLU A 99 -10.34 5.73 2.73
CA GLU A 99 -10.85 7.11 2.65
C GLU A 99 -9.86 8.12 3.25
N ALA A 100 -9.30 7.84 4.43
CA ALA A 100 -8.34 8.72 5.09
C ALA A 100 -7.04 8.85 4.27
N VAL A 101 -6.49 7.75 3.75
CA VAL A 101 -5.28 7.77 2.91
C VAL A 101 -5.54 8.50 1.60
N THR A 102 -6.69 8.30 0.98
CA THR A 102 -7.07 9.00 -0.25
C THR A 102 -7.18 10.51 -0.03
N ALA A 103 -7.89 10.93 1.01
CA ALA A 103 -8.08 12.34 1.34
C ALA A 103 -6.74 13.02 1.68
N PHE A 104 -5.90 12.34 2.47
CA PHE A 104 -4.57 12.85 2.82
C PHE A 104 -3.66 12.96 1.59
N ASN A 105 -3.66 11.95 0.70
CA ASN A 105 -2.86 11.98 -0.52
C ASN A 105 -3.11 13.24 -1.35
N TYR A 106 -4.37 13.54 -1.63
CA TYR A 106 -4.70 14.71 -2.46
C TYR A 106 -4.47 16.02 -1.74
N LYS A 107 -4.74 16.08 -0.43
CA LYS A 107 -4.41 17.26 0.40
C LYS A 107 -2.90 17.53 0.37
N LEU A 108 -2.08 16.48 0.49
CA LEU A 108 -0.61 16.56 0.45
C LEU A 108 -0.10 16.99 -0.92
N LEU A 109 -0.57 16.36 -2.01
CA LEU A 109 -0.17 16.74 -3.39
C LEU A 109 -0.55 18.17 -3.74
N ASN A 110 -1.74 18.65 -3.32
CA ASN A 110 -2.15 20.04 -3.50
C ASN A 110 -1.21 20.99 -2.75
N ALA A 111 -0.90 20.71 -1.48
CA ALA A 111 0.01 21.52 -0.68
C ALA A 111 1.44 21.55 -1.25
N ILE A 112 1.96 20.40 -1.74
CA ILE A 112 3.26 20.35 -2.42
C ILE A 112 3.25 21.16 -3.71
N THR A 113 2.17 21.07 -4.49
CA THR A 113 2.04 21.84 -5.75
C THR A 113 1.98 23.34 -5.48
N GLU A 114 1.30 23.77 -4.42
CA GLU A 114 1.25 25.17 -3.99
C GLU A 114 2.61 25.69 -3.52
N ALA A 115 3.32 24.89 -2.73
CA ALA A 115 4.66 25.25 -2.25
C ALA A 115 5.69 25.37 -3.39
N ASN A 116 5.49 24.64 -4.51
CA ASN A 116 6.44 24.56 -5.63
C ASN A 116 5.94 25.24 -6.92
N ASP A 117 4.95 26.12 -6.88
CA ASP A 117 4.23 26.69 -8.06
C ASP A 117 5.15 27.33 -9.13
N SER A 118 6.37 27.74 -8.76
CA SER A 118 7.36 28.33 -9.70
C SER A 118 8.35 27.34 -10.28
N GLU A 119 8.48 26.12 -9.76
CA GLU A 119 9.55 25.18 -10.07
C GLU A 119 9.07 23.97 -10.90
N VAL A 120 9.83 23.65 -11.96
CA VAL A 120 9.59 22.46 -12.80
C VAL A 120 10.33 21.27 -12.17
N LYS A 121 9.92 20.85 -10.97
CA LYS A 121 10.49 19.70 -10.28
C LYS A 121 9.52 18.52 -10.33
N ASN A 122 10.05 17.32 -10.49
CA ASN A 122 9.27 16.11 -10.30
C ASN A 122 9.02 15.89 -8.81
N VAL A 123 7.87 15.34 -8.50
CA VAL A 123 7.47 14.94 -7.14
C VAL A 123 7.32 13.42 -7.10
N PHE A 124 7.87 12.79 -6.09
CA PHE A 124 7.64 11.38 -5.82
C PHE A 124 7.61 11.17 -4.30
N ILE A 125 6.48 10.73 -3.79
CA ILE A 125 6.20 10.57 -2.36
C ILE A 125 5.47 9.26 -2.10
N SER A 126 5.49 8.83 -0.84
CA SER A 126 4.68 7.74 -0.32
C SER A 126 3.70 8.32 0.73
N PRO A 127 2.47 8.69 0.33
CA PRO A 127 1.51 9.32 1.23
C PRO A 127 1.10 8.42 2.40
N GLY A 128 0.78 7.15 2.11
CA GLY A 128 0.38 6.20 3.14
C GLY A 128 1.49 5.96 4.19
N ARG A 129 2.77 5.93 3.77
CA ARG A 129 3.90 5.80 4.71
C ARG A 129 4.15 7.08 5.51
N LEU A 130 4.02 8.24 4.88
CA LEU A 130 4.07 9.51 5.61
C LEU A 130 2.97 9.58 6.67
N GLN A 131 1.75 9.18 6.31
CA GLN A 131 0.63 9.15 7.23
C GLN A 131 0.88 8.19 8.40
N ALA A 132 1.40 6.98 8.13
CA ALA A 132 1.78 6.02 9.17
C ALA A 132 2.85 6.58 10.13
N ILE A 133 3.87 7.28 9.61
CA ILE A 133 4.88 7.97 10.42
C ILE A 133 4.26 9.07 11.28
N LEU A 134 3.35 9.85 10.74
CA LEU A 134 2.65 10.90 11.49
C LEU A 134 1.75 10.32 12.59
N VAL A 135 1.06 9.20 12.31
CA VAL A 135 0.30 8.45 13.32
C VAL A 135 1.23 7.94 14.43
N LEU A 136 2.36 7.33 14.06
CA LEU A 136 3.36 6.89 15.03
C LEU A 136 3.83 8.07 15.92
N MET A 137 4.17 9.21 15.31
CA MET A 137 4.61 10.41 16.02
C MET A 137 3.50 10.99 16.91
N SER A 138 2.24 10.87 16.54
CA SER A 138 1.11 11.35 17.33
C SER A 138 1.05 10.75 18.75
N ASN A 139 1.67 9.57 18.94
CA ASN A 139 1.78 8.94 20.26
C ASN A 139 2.89 9.54 21.14
N TRP A 140 3.84 10.24 20.53
CA TRP A 140 5.01 10.81 21.22
C TRP A 140 4.87 12.28 21.56
N VAL A 141 3.94 12.97 20.91
CA VAL A 141 3.70 14.41 21.09
C VAL A 141 2.71 14.71 22.23
N GLY A 142 2.59 15.98 22.61
CA GLY A 142 1.53 16.44 23.50
C GLY A 142 0.15 16.41 22.85
N TRP A 143 -0.92 16.45 23.65
CA TRP A 143 -2.30 16.31 23.19
C TRP A 143 -2.69 17.31 22.08
N TYR A 144 -2.24 18.57 22.19
CA TYR A 144 -2.55 19.61 21.22
C TYR A 144 -1.92 19.34 19.84
N MET A 145 -0.64 18.97 19.80
CA MET A 145 0.03 18.56 18.55
C MET A 145 -0.58 17.28 17.97
N ARG A 146 -1.02 16.37 18.85
CA ARG A 146 -1.74 15.17 18.40
C ARG A 146 -3.01 15.51 17.61
N GLU A 147 -3.84 16.42 18.12
CA GLU A 147 -5.03 16.90 17.43
C GLU A 147 -4.70 17.51 16.06
N GLN A 148 -3.65 18.34 15.98
CA GLN A 148 -3.19 18.91 14.72
C GLN A 148 -2.75 17.82 13.73
N ILE A 149 -2.01 16.81 14.18
CA ILE A 149 -1.60 15.68 13.34
C ILE A 149 -2.83 14.93 12.82
N LEU A 150 -3.74 14.52 13.70
CA LEU A 150 -4.95 13.77 13.31
C LEU A 150 -5.83 14.55 12.33
N GLU A 151 -5.96 15.85 12.49
CA GLU A 151 -6.67 16.71 11.54
C GLU A 151 -5.95 16.82 10.18
N ALA A 152 -4.64 16.99 10.20
CA ALA A 152 -3.83 17.08 8.99
C ALA A 152 -3.89 15.79 8.16
N ILE A 153 -3.86 14.63 8.83
CA ILE A 153 -3.94 13.30 8.20
C ILE A 153 -5.37 12.80 7.95
N CYS A 154 -6.38 13.66 8.09
CA CYS A 154 -7.79 13.33 7.83
C CYS A 154 -8.38 12.22 8.74
N CYS A 155 -7.88 12.11 10.00
CA CYS A 155 -8.33 11.13 10.98
C CYS A 155 -8.92 11.76 12.26
N LYS A 156 -9.27 13.06 12.26
CA LYS A 156 -9.70 13.80 13.45
C LYS A 156 -10.92 13.21 14.16
N GLU A 157 -11.88 12.71 13.38
CA GLU A 157 -13.15 12.17 13.90
C GLU A 157 -13.04 10.69 14.32
N MET A 158 -11.86 10.08 14.20
CA MET A 158 -11.63 8.69 14.51
C MET A 158 -11.04 8.53 15.92
N ASP A 159 -11.35 7.40 16.57
CA ASP A 159 -10.71 7.06 17.84
C ASP A 159 -9.19 6.89 17.62
N PRO A 160 -8.33 7.56 18.42
CA PRO A 160 -6.88 7.48 18.25
C PRO A 160 -6.30 6.07 18.39
N MET A 161 -6.93 5.17 19.15
CA MET A 161 -6.49 3.77 19.26
C MET A 161 -6.83 3.02 17.97
N GLU A 162 -8.01 3.25 17.39
CA GLU A 162 -8.40 2.68 16.10
C GLU A 162 -7.51 3.18 14.97
N VAL A 163 -7.11 4.46 14.98
CA VAL A 163 -6.14 5.02 14.04
C VAL A 163 -4.79 4.30 14.16
N ASN A 164 -4.29 4.08 15.38
CA ASN A 164 -3.06 3.31 15.60
C ASN A 164 -3.17 1.88 15.07
N GLU A 165 -4.27 1.18 15.37
CA GLU A 165 -4.51 -0.18 14.88
C GLU A 165 -4.53 -0.23 13.35
N MET A 166 -5.20 0.71 12.69
CA MET A 166 -5.27 0.78 11.22
C MET A 166 -3.90 0.97 10.58
N PHE A 167 -3.13 1.96 11.03
CA PHE A 167 -1.86 2.29 10.39
C PHE A 167 -0.69 1.40 10.79
N ALA A 168 -0.81 0.66 11.90
CA ALA A 168 0.15 -0.33 12.33
C ALA A 168 -0.07 -1.71 11.69
N ASP A 169 -1.23 -1.98 11.13
CA ASP A 169 -1.57 -3.27 10.57
C ASP A 169 -0.99 -3.43 9.14
N GLU A 170 0.12 -4.16 9.04
CA GLU A 170 0.80 -4.45 7.76
C GLU A 170 -0.12 -5.11 6.72
N ARG A 171 -1.25 -5.74 7.15
CA ARG A 171 -2.23 -6.34 6.23
C ARG A 171 -2.87 -5.31 5.29
N TYR A 172 -2.85 -4.02 5.62
CA TYR A 172 -3.32 -2.97 4.71
C TYR A 172 -2.35 -2.64 3.59
N ILE A 173 -1.12 -3.16 3.65
CA ILE A 173 -0.06 -2.79 2.71
C ILE A 173 0.58 -4.01 2.06
N ILE A 174 0.93 -5.05 2.83
CA ILE A 174 1.71 -6.20 2.35
C ILE A 174 0.78 -7.31 1.87
N PRO A 175 0.90 -7.77 0.61
CA PRO A 175 0.16 -8.91 0.12
C PRO A 175 0.66 -10.21 0.77
N TYR A 176 -0.26 -11.14 0.98
CA TYR A 176 0.15 -12.51 1.27
C TYR A 176 0.68 -13.16 -0.01
N ALA A 177 1.94 -13.56 -0.01
CA ALA A 177 2.58 -14.18 -1.17
C ALA A 177 3.48 -15.34 -0.74
N SER A 178 3.50 -16.41 -1.53
CA SER A 178 4.48 -17.47 -1.36
C SER A 178 5.86 -16.99 -1.84
N LYS A 179 6.93 -17.68 -1.39
CA LYS A 179 8.28 -17.36 -1.85
C LYS A 179 8.42 -17.58 -3.37
N GLU A 180 7.75 -18.59 -3.90
CA GLU A 180 7.74 -18.90 -5.34
C GLU A 180 7.06 -17.79 -6.14
N ASP A 181 5.90 -17.30 -5.69
CA ASP A 181 5.19 -16.18 -6.35
C ASP A 181 6.03 -14.91 -6.42
N LEU A 182 6.81 -14.63 -5.36
CA LEU A 182 7.73 -13.47 -5.32
C LEU A 182 8.93 -13.66 -6.24
N GLU A 183 9.55 -14.84 -6.26
CA GLU A 183 10.73 -15.15 -7.09
C GLU A 183 10.36 -15.13 -8.59
N GLU A 184 9.18 -15.59 -8.96
CA GLU A 184 8.68 -15.59 -10.34
C GLU A 184 8.06 -14.25 -10.77
N GLY A 185 7.85 -13.32 -9.82
CA GLY A 185 7.29 -11.99 -10.07
C GLY A 185 5.80 -12.00 -10.43
N TYR A 186 5.07 -13.01 -9.97
CA TYR A 186 3.62 -13.07 -10.11
C TYR A 186 2.89 -12.12 -9.17
N VAL A 187 3.57 -11.63 -8.14
CA VAL A 187 3.04 -10.68 -7.18
C VAL A 187 4.05 -9.58 -6.89
N PRO A 188 3.60 -8.40 -6.44
CA PRO A 188 4.51 -7.35 -6.02
C PRO A 188 5.40 -7.76 -4.85
N THR A 189 6.67 -7.39 -4.90
CA THR A 189 7.55 -7.40 -3.72
C THR A 189 7.40 -6.08 -2.98
N ILE A 190 7.00 -6.15 -1.72
CA ILE A 190 6.82 -4.97 -0.86
C ILE A 190 7.58 -5.20 0.44
N ASP A 191 8.54 -4.32 0.73
CA ASP A 191 9.30 -4.34 1.97
C ASP A 191 9.17 -2.99 2.69
N LEU A 192 8.93 -3.07 4.01
CA LEU A 192 8.75 -1.92 4.88
C LEU A 192 9.77 -1.98 6.01
N LYS A 193 10.40 -0.87 6.33
CA LYS A 193 11.28 -0.79 7.48
C LYS A 193 11.26 0.58 8.13
N THR A 194 10.67 0.67 9.31
CA THR A 194 10.69 1.87 10.13
C THR A 194 11.81 1.79 11.15
N MET A 195 12.68 2.79 11.20
CA MET A 195 13.85 2.85 12.07
C MET A 195 13.88 4.18 12.83
N MET A 196 14.03 4.11 14.15
CA MET A 196 14.28 5.26 15.00
C MET A 196 15.71 5.20 15.53
N TRP A 197 16.55 6.07 15.01
CA TRP A 197 17.90 6.28 15.53
C TRP A 197 17.88 7.36 16.60
N TYR A 198 18.58 7.14 17.73
CA TYR A 198 18.67 8.12 18.80
C TYR A 198 20.09 8.24 19.34
N GLN A 199 20.43 9.40 19.89
CA GLN A 199 21.77 9.71 20.38
C GLN A 199 22.17 8.74 21.48
N LYS A 200 23.35 8.15 21.35
CA LYS A 200 23.95 7.28 22.36
C LYS A 200 24.07 7.97 23.70
N GLY A 201 23.60 7.31 24.77
CA GLY A 201 23.56 7.83 26.14
C GLY A 201 22.23 8.49 26.52
N GLN A 202 21.29 8.65 25.57
CA GLN A 202 19.91 9.01 25.91
C GLN A 202 19.09 7.77 26.25
N ASN A 203 18.07 7.96 27.10
CA ASN A 203 17.12 6.92 27.48
C ASN A 203 15.76 7.26 26.87
N LEU A 204 15.18 6.30 26.17
CA LEU A 204 13.81 6.42 25.68
C LEU A 204 12.82 6.27 26.84
N ASP A 205 11.78 7.10 26.85
CA ASP A 205 10.69 6.95 27.80
C ASP A 205 9.88 5.69 27.48
N LYS A 206 9.72 4.83 28.50
CA LYS A 206 8.96 3.59 28.34
C LYS A 206 7.50 3.82 27.95
N ARG A 207 6.93 4.97 28.32
CA ARG A 207 5.56 5.34 27.94
C ARG A 207 5.41 5.49 26.43
N GLY A 208 6.43 6.03 25.75
CA GLY A 208 6.45 6.15 24.28
C GLY A 208 6.70 4.83 23.55
N LEU A 209 7.03 3.75 24.24
CA LEU A 209 7.26 2.42 23.66
C LEU A 209 6.08 1.46 23.90
N ILE A 210 5.23 1.74 24.90
CA ILE A 210 4.06 0.90 25.21
C ILE A 210 3.10 0.96 24.02
N ASP A 211 2.64 -0.20 23.60
CA ASP A 211 1.64 -0.41 22.55
C ASP A 211 2.04 0.09 21.14
N ILE A 212 3.28 0.50 20.91
CA ILE A 212 3.75 1.06 19.64
C ILE A 212 4.84 0.22 18.97
N GLU A 213 5.81 -0.27 19.77
CA GLU A 213 6.99 -0.98 19.22
C GLU A 213 6.61 -2.17 18.33
N LYS A 214 5.67 -3.00 18.80
CA LYS A 214 5.21 -4.18 18.06
C LYS A 214 4.28 -3.84 16.88
N PRO A 215 3.21 -3.04 17.09
CA PRO A 215 2.28 -2.74 16.00
C PRO A 215 2.94 -2.05 14.82
N PHE A 216 3.78 -1.04 15.05
CA PHE A 216 4.46 -0.30 13.98
C PHE A 216 5.80 -0.90 13.55
N ASN A 217 6.22 -2.03 14.13
CA ASN A 217 7.49 -2.71 13.83
C ASN A 217 8.70 -1.74 13.77
N VAL A 218 8.77 -0.82 14.75
CA VAL A 218 9.81 0.21 14.79
C VAL A 218 11.10 -0.37 15.35
N HIS A 219 12.19 -0.24 14.59
CA HIS A 219 13.51 -0.64 15.02
C HIS A 219 14.24 0.51 15.70
N PHE A 220 14.32 0.51 17.03
CA PHE A 220 15.07 1.49 17.81
C PHE A 220 16.56 1.17 17.83
N LYS A 221 17.41 2.11 17.40
CA LYS A 221 18.86 1.96 17.33
C LYS A 221 19.57 3.18 17.93
N ASN A 222 20.53 2.98 18.84
CA ASN A 222 21.35 4.08 19.33
C ASN A 222 22.61 4.27 18.50
N ILE A 223 23.01 5.53 18.30
CA ILE A 223 24.21 5.91 17.56
C ILE A 223 24.79 7.19 18.12
N ASP A 224 26.10 7.38 18.02
CA ASP A 224 26.69 8.69 18.27
C ASP A 224 26.67 9.50 16.96
N PHE A 225 25.71 10.43 16.85
CA PHE A 225 25.54 11.27 15.66
C PHE A 225 26.76 12.17 15.38
N ARG A 226 27.59 12.46 16.39
CA ARG A 226 28.85 13.22 16.23
C ARG A 226 29.98 12.38 15.63
N SER A 227 29.82 11.06 15.56
CA SER A 227 30.82 10.19 14.98
C SER A 227 30.88 10.36 13.44
N PRO A 228 32.07 10.54 12.83
CA PRO A 228 32.21 10.60 11.37
C PRO A 228 31.67 9.36 10.64
N SER A 229 31.52 8.23 11.34
CA SER A 229 30.99 6.98 10.79
C SER A 229 29.47 6.85 10.92
N ALA A 230 28.77 7.80 11.55
CA ALA A 230 27.35 7.71 11.81
C ALA A 230 26.54 7.60 10.50
N MET A 231 26.76 8.54 9.60
CA MET A 231 26.05 8.56 8.31
C MET A 231 26.30 7.30 7.48
N GLY A 232 27.55 6.79 7.46
CA GLY A 232 27.85 5.54 6.74
C GLY A 232 27.10 4.33 7.28
N LYS A 233 26.87 4.23 8.60
CA LYS A 233 26.06 3.16 9.21
C LYS A 233 24.59 3.29 8.85
N ILE A 234 24.06 4.50 8.89
CA ILE A 234 22.67 4.80 8.55
C ILE A 234 22.44 4.46 7.07
N ASN A 235 23.30 4.96 6.17
CA ASN A 235 23.20 4.69 4.74
C ASN A 235 23.26 3.19 4.42
N SER A 236 24.14 2.43 5.10
CA SER A 236 24.20 0.96 4.90
C SER A 236 22.88 0.24 5.26
N GLU A 237 22.18 0.71 6.29
CA GLU A 237 20.87 0.14 6.65
C GLU A 237 19.78 0.52 5.64
N VAL A 238 19.81 1.76 5.15
CA VAL A 238 18.88 2.23 4.12
C VAL A 238 19.11 1.51 2.78
N GLU A 239 20.37 1.36 2.37
CA GLU A 239 20.71 0.63 1.16
C GLU A 239 20.21 -0.82 1.19
N LYS A 240 20.39 -1.49 2.33
CA LYS A 240 19.84 -2.84 2.53
C LYS A 240 18.32 -2.86 2.47
N ALA A 241 17.64 -1.94 3.16
CA ALA A 241 16.18 -1.90 3.24
C ALA A 241 15.53 -1.50 1.90
N SER A 242 16.22 -0.73 1.06
CA SER A 242 15.78 -0.30 -0.26
C SER A 242 16.30 -1.18 -1.40
N HIS A 243 16.85 -2.37 -1.11
CA HIS A 243 17.46 -3.26 -2.10
C HIS A 243 18.50 -2.58 -3.01
N GLY A 244 19.24 -1.61 -2.47
CA GLY A 244 20.27 -0.87 -3.19
C GLY A 244 19.76 0.32 -4.01
N LEU A 245 18.47 0.63 -3.99
CA LEU A 245 17.89 1.78 -4.72
C LEU A 245 18.34 3.11 -4.12
N ILE A 246 18.35 3.22 -2.78
CA ILE A 246 18.75 4.42 -2.04
C ILE A 246 20.12 4.13 -1.40
N LYS A 247 21.17 4.72 -1.94
CA LYS A 247 22.55 4.51 -1.44
C LYS A 247 23.00 5.57 -0.46
N ASN A 248 22.56 6.81 -0.68
CA ASN A 248 22.96 7.95 0.13
C ASN A 248 21.74 8.77 0.52
N LEU A 249 21.47 8.83 1.83
CA LEU A 249 20.47 9.74 2.35
C LEU A 249 20.94 11.18 2.23
N GLN A 250 20.06 12.03 1.75
CA GLN A 250 20.31 13.47 1.70
C GLN A 250 19.82 14.14 2.98
N VAL A 251 20.39 13.72 4.09
CA VAL A 251 20.12 14.25 5.45
C VAL A 251 21.42 14.76 6.03
N GLU A 252 21.41 15.95 6.54
CA GLU A 252 22.55 16.56 7.23
C GLU A 252 22.46 16.27 8.74
N LEU A 253 23.46 15.57 9.27
CA LEU A 253 23.61 15.35 10.71
C LEU A 253 24.43 16.49 11.31
N THR A 254 23.89 17.12 12.32
CA THR A 254 24.57 18.18 13.08
C THR A 254 24.96 17.69 14.48
N GLU A 255 25.79 18.46 15.20
CA GLU A 255 26.11 18.17 16.60
C GLU A 255 24.88 18.24 17.53
N GLU A 256 23.83 18.91 17.08
CA GLU A 256 22.57 19.03 17.80
C GLU A 256 21.59 17.90 17.49
N THR A 257 21.86 17.07 16.48
CA THR A 257 20.98 15.93 16.14
C THR A 257 20.86 14.98 17.33
N ARG A 258 19.64 14.72 17.77
CA ARG A 258 19.31 13.83 18.90
C ARG A 258 18.56 12.59 18.48
N ALA A 259 17.81 12.67 17.40
CA ALA A 259 17.02 11.58 16.87
C ALA A 259 16.85 11.72 15.35
N LEU A 260 16.65 10.58 14.68
CA LEU A 260 16.34 10.49 13.28
C LEU A 260 15.32 9.36 13.10
N LEU A 261 14.10 9.70 12.76
CA LEU A 261 13.05 8.74 12.38
C LEU A 261 13.08 8.55 10.87
N MET A 262 13.13 7.30 10.44
CA MET A 262 13.25 6.94 9.05
C MET A 262 12.27 5.84 8.70
N ASP A 263 11.67 5.95 7.53
CA ASP A 263 10.86 4.92 6.94
C ASP A 263 11.37 4.61 5.55
N VAL A 264 11.69 3.33 5.31
CA VAL A 264 12.17 2.85 4.02
C VAL A 264 11.12 1.93 3.44
N PHE A 265 10.67 2.26 2.25
CA PHE A 265 9.67 1.51 1.53
C PHE A 265 10.23 1.08 0.16
N TYR A 266 10.11 -0.21 -0.13
CA TYR A 266 10.49 -0.79 -1.41
C TYR A 266 9.27 -1.42 -2.08
N PHE A 267 9.12 -1.20 -3.38
CA PHE A 267 8.07 -1.79 -4.20
C PHE A 267 8.66 -2.21 -5.54
N LYS A 268 8.34 -3.43 -5.95
CA LYS A 268 8.67 -3.97 -7.26
C LYS A 268 7.51 -4.81 -7.77
N ALA A 269 7.05 -4.55 -8.98
CA ALA A 269 5.97 -5.28 -9.60
C ALA A 269 6.09 -5.32 -11.12
N ASN A 270 5.70 -6.43 -11.73
CA ASN A 270 5.60 -6.58 -13.17
C ASN A 270 4.20 -6.17 -13.65
N TRP A 271 4.10 -5.58 -14.84
CA TRP A 271 2.80 -5.35 -15.48
C TRP A 271 2.07 -6.67 -15.74
N GLN A 272 0.77 -6.68 -15.56
CA GLN A 272 -0.09 -7.79 -15.98
C GLN A 272 -0.04 -7.94 -17.51
N SER A 273 -0.11 -6.83 -18.24
CA SER A 273 0.08 -6.73 -19.68
C SER A 273 1.32 -5.91 -19.97
N ARG A 274 2.43 -6.57 -20.35
CA ARG A 274 3.73 -5.94 -20.58
C ARG A 274 3.76 -5.19 -21.90
N PHE A 275 4.50 -4.09 -21.94
CA PHE A 275 4.81 -3.43 -23.21
C PHE A 275 5.86 -4.24 -23.99
N ASP A 276 5.72 -4.26 -25.31
CA ASP A 276 6.72 -4.83 -26.21
C ASP A 276 7.84 -3.81 -26.45
N GLU A 277 9.07 -4.20 -26.13
CA GLU A 277 10.26 -3.33 -26.32
C GLU A 277 10.45 -2.95 -27.79
N ASP A 278 10.07 -3.83 -28.73
CA ASP A 278 10.15 -3.56 -30.15
C ASP A 278 9.20 -2.46 -30.61
N ASN A 279 8.18 -2.09 -29.79
CA ASN A 279 7.27 -0.99 -30.05
C ASN A 279 7.69 0.32 -29.37
N THR A 280 8.74 0.31 -28.57
CA THR A 280 9.27 1.51 -27.90
C THR A 280 10.05 2.38 -28.89
N ARG A 281 9.65 3.66 -28.99
CA ARG A 281 10.28 4.64 -29.90
C ARG A 281 10.72 5.89 -29.16
N THR A 282 11.77 6.55 -29.68
CA THR A 282 12.19 7.86 -29.15
C THR A 282 11.23 8.92 -29.62
N ARG A 283 10.57 9.64 -28.67
CA ARG A 283 9.62 10.73 -28.92
C ARG A 283 9.92 11.93 -28.04
N ASN A 284 9.24 13.05 -28.29
CA ASN A 284 9.36 14.24 -27.44
C ASN A 284 8.46 14.12 -26.21
N PHE A 285 9.00 14.56 -25.07
CA PHE A 285 8.25 14.87 -23.87
C PHE A 285 8.35 16.39 -23.64
N TYR A 286 7.20 17.06 -23.51
CA TYR A 286 7.11 18.51 -23.43
C TYR A 286 6.96 18.95 -21.97
N TYR A 287 7.67 20.00 -21.60
CA TYR A 287 7.60 20.61 -20.27
C TYR A 287 7.68 22.12 -20.35
N LYS A 288 7.36 22.84 -19.27
CA LYS A 288 7.44 24.31 -19.23
C LYS A 288 8.87 24.76 -19.57
N GLY A 289 9.03 25.35 -20.75
CA GLY A 289 10.29 25.90 -21.24
C GLY A 289 11.06 25.01 -22.22
N GLY A 290 10.53 23.83 -22.61
CA GLY A 290 11.23 23.01 -23.63
C GLY A 290 10.65 21.63 -23.88
N CYS A 291 11.47 20.77 -24.44
CA CYS A 291 11.18 19.34 -24.61
C CYS A 291 12.45 18.51 -24.46
N SER A 292 12.28 17.26 -24.08
CA SER A 292 13.32 16.23 -24.02
C SER A 292 12.99 15.05 -24.93
N LYS A 293 13.98 14.24 -25.26
CA LYS A 293 13.81 12.99 -25.98
C LYS A 293 13.70 11.84 -24.96
N VAL A 294 12.58 11.15 -24.98
CA VAL A 294 12.33 10.00 -24.10
C VAL A 294 12.07 8.73 -24.89
N LYS A 295 12.27 7.58 -24.28
CA LYS A 295 11.80 6.29 -24.79
C LYS A 295 10.32 6.17 -24.45
N MET A 296 9.47 6.19 -25.47
CA MET A 296 8.03 6.10 -25.37
C MET A 296 7.61 4.67 -25.66
N MET A 297 7.12 3.95 -24.67
CA MET A 297 6.52 2.62 -24.77
C MET A 297 5.15 2.74 -25.45
N SER A 298 4.71 1.71 -26.16
CA SER A 298 3.46 1.72 -26.90
C SER A 298 2.73 0.39 -26.75
N GLN A 299 1.44 0.44 -26.42
CA GLN A 299 0.56 -0.71 -26.28
C GLN A 299 -0.88 -0.34 -26.63
N THR A 300 -1.61 -1.27 -27.28
CA THR A 300 -3.05 -1.17 -27.46
C THR A 300 -3.69 -2.36 -26.76
N ASP A 301 -4.53 -2.08 -25.78
CA ASP A 301 -5.19 -3.11 -24.97
C ASP A 301 -6.49 -2.54 -24.36
N ASP A 302 -7.27 -3.40 -23.71
CA ASP A 302 -8.45 -3.02 -22.95
C ASP A 302 -8.03 -2.58 -21.55
N PHE A 303 -8.21 -1.28 -21.25
CA PHE A 303 -7.85 -0.69 -19.96
C PHE A 303 -9.07 -0.13 -19.24
N ARG A 304 -9.00 -0.04 -17.93
CA ARG A 304 -9.91 0.81 -17.16
C ARG A 304 -9.56 2.26 -17.47
N TYR A 305 -10.47 2.96 -18.10
CA TYR A 305 -10.28 4.30 -18.63
C TYR A 305 -11.40 5.23 -18.20
N TYR A 306 -11.07 6.50 -17.95
CA TYR A 306 -11.98 7.59 -17.67
C TYR A 306 -11.46 8.87 -18.33
N GLU A 307 -12.36 9.69 -18.85
CA GLU A 307 -12.03 11.05 -19.27
C GLU A 307 -13.18 12.02 -19.03
N ASN A 308 -12.83 13.28 -18.86
CA ASN A 308 -13.73 14.43 -18.87
C ASN A 308 -13.11 15.56 -19.72
N ASP A 309 -13.66 16.79 -19.62
CA ASP A 309 -13.14 17.92 -20.40
C ASP A 309 -11.71 18.33 -20.01
N THR A 310 -11.25 18.01 -18.79
CA THR A 310 -9.99 18.47 -18.20
C THR A 310 -8.84 17.47 -18.37
N PHE A 311 -9.10 16.15 -18.24
CA PHE A 311 -8.04 15.13 -18.25
C PHE A 311 -8.51 13.78 -18.76
N GLN A 312 -7.53 12.95 -19.13
CA GLN A 312 -7.67 11.52 -19.36
C GLN A 312 -7.06 10.76 -18.19
N SER A 313 -7.63 9.61 -17.86
CA SER A 313 -7.14 8.74 -16.79
C SER A 313 -7.19 7.27 -17.19
N ILE A 314 -6.14 6.51 -16.85
CA ILE A 314 -6.00 5.10 -17.18
C ILE A 314 -5.41 4.33 -15.98
N SER A 315 -5.81 3.07 -15.84
CA SER A 315 -5.27 2.16 -14.84
C SER A 315 -4.53 1.01 -15.52
N LEU A 316 -3.26 0.82 -15.18
CA LEU A 316 -2.43 -0.29 -15.59
C LEU A 316 -2.27 -1.25 -14.42
N ASP A 317 -2.73 -2.47 -14.58
CA ASP A 317 -2.69 -3.47 -13.52
C ASP A 317 -1.31 -4.14 -13.44
N TYR A 318 -0.84 -4.39 -12.22
CA TYR A 318 0.31 -5.23 -11.97
C TYR A 318 -0.11 -6.70 -11.88
N ASN A 319 0.86 -7.60 -12.06
CA ASN A 319 0.63 -9.02 -11.82
C ASN A 319 0.15 -9.26 -10.39
N SER A 320 -0.88 -10.08 -10.27
CA SER A 320 -1.37 -10.60 -9.02
C SER A 320 -1.76 -12.07 -9.18
N ASN A 321 -1.83 -12.82 -8.12
CA ASN A 321 -2.43 -14.15 -8.12
C ASN A 321 -3.76 -14.14 -7.34
N VAL A 322 -4.53 -15.21 -7.42
CA VAL A 322 -5.86 -15.33 -6.79
C VAL A 322 -5.85 -15.19 -5.26
N HIS A 323 -4.68 -15.18 -4.64
CA HIS A 323 -4.51 -15.10 -3.18
C HIS A 323 -3.93 -13.77 -2.72
N THR A 324 -3.59 -12.86 -3.65
CA THR A 324 -2.93 -11.59 -3.33
C THR A 324 -3.83 -10.40 -3.63
N ARG A 325 -3.45 -9.26 -3.06
CA ARG A 325 -4.10 -7.99 -3.36
C ARG A 325 -3.68 -7.48 -4.71
N ASP A 326 -4.62 -6.85 -5.39
CA ASP A 326 -4.37 -6.24 -6.68
C ASP A 326 -3.78 -4.84 -6.50
N TYR A 327 -2.76 -4.54 -7.29
CA TYR A 327 -2.13 -3.24 -7.37
C TYR A 327 -2.22 -2.72 -8.79
N SER A 328 -2.35 -1.40 -8.92
CA SER A 328 -2.40 -0.75 -10.22
C SER A 328 -1.64 0.55 -10.21
N MET A 329 -1.05 0.92 -11.35
CA MET A 329 -0.60 2.29 -11.59
C MET A 329 -1.71 3.06 -12.30
N TRP A 330 -2.16 4.13 -11.67
CA TRP A 330 -3.10 5.07 -12.27
C TRP A 330 -2.33 6.24 -12.84
N ILE A 331 -2.68 6.67 -14.04
CA ILE A 331 -2.06 7.81 -14.73
C ILE A 331 -3.15 8.81 -15.06
N HIS A 332 -2.95 10.06 -14.67
CA HIS A 332 -3.87 11.16 -14.95
C HIS A 332 -3.14 12.20 -15.81
N LEU A 333 -3.59 12.35 -17.03
CA LEU A 333 -2.98 13.22 -18.03
C LEU A 333 -3.87 14.44 -18.28
N PRO A 334 -3.44 15.67 -17.94
CA PRO A 334 -4.18 16.88 -18.29
C PRO A 334 -4.43 16.97 -19.80
N LYS A 335 -5.62 17.38 -20.22
CA LYS A 335 -5.87 17.72 -21.62
C LYS A 335 -5.24 19.07 -21.97
N GLN A 336 -5.07 19.33 -23.26
CA GLN A 336 -4.43 20.54 -23.74
C GLN A 336 -5.12 21.81 -23.16
N GLY A 337 -4.32 22.67 -22.54
CA GLY A 337 -4.80 23.90 -21.91
C GLY A 337 -5.11 23.78 -20.42
N HIS A 338 -5.12 22.58 -19.87
CA HIS A 338 -5.33 22.30 -18.44
C HIS A 338 -4.02 22.01 -17.72
N LYS A 339 -4.02 22.19 -16.39
CA LYS A 339 -2.85 22.03 -15.53
C LYS A 339 -3.06 20.94 -14.49
N ILE A 340 -1.97 20.40 -13.96
CA ILE A 340 -1.95 19.43 -12.86
C ILE A 340 -2.87 19.84 -11.70
N LYS A 341 -2.86 21.12 -11.29
CA LYS A 341 -3.69 21.63 -10.18
C LYS A 341 -5.19 21.45 -10.43
N GLU A 342 -5.65 21.69 -11.66
CA GLU A 342 -7.06 21.49 -12.04
C GLU A 342 -7.43 20.00 -11.99
N VAL A 343 -6.53 19.13 -12.46
CA VAL A 343 -6.69 17.67 -12.40
C VAL A 343 -6.78 17.18 -10.95
N LEU A 344 -5.86 17.61 -10.08
CA LEU A 344 -5.88 17.27 -8.65
C LEU A 344 -7.19 17.67 -7.98
N THR A 345 -7.69 18.89 -8.27
CA THR A 345 -8.96 19.37 -7.72
C THR A 345 -10.12 18.46 -8.14
N GLN A 346 -10.22 18.15 -9.43
CA GLN A 346 -11.31 17.30 -9.93
C GLN A 346 -11.23 15.85 -9.45
N ILE A 347 -10.05 15.25 -9.40
CA ILE A 347 -9.89 13.90 -8.86
C ILE A 347 -10.41 13.84 -7.43
N THR A 348 -10.09 14.85 -6.63
CA THR A 348 -10.52 14.95 -5.23
C THR A 348 -12.04 15.08 -5.11
N GLU A 349 -12.64 15.96 -5.89
CA GLU A 349 -14.08 16.27 -5.82
C GLU A 349 -14.96 15.16 -6.41
N GLU A 350 -14.54 14.58 -7.53
CA GLU A 350 -15.38 13.68 -8.31
C GLU A 350 -15.36 12.23 -7.85
N ARG A 351 -14.40 11.81 -7.01
CA ARG A 351 -14.18 10.40 -6.59
C ARG A 351 -14.22 9.46 -7.81
N ILE A 352 -13.33 9.68 -8.77
CA ILE A 352 -13.41 9.09 -10.13
C ILE A 352 -13.27 7.56 -10.20
N GLY A 353 -12.75 6.90 -9.16
CA GLY A 353 -12.52 5.45 -9.16
C GLY A 353 -13.70 4.60 -9.67
N PRO A 354 -14.96 4.83 -9.22
CA PRO A 354 -16.11 4.08 -9.69
C PRO A 354 -16.57 4.41 -11.12
N LYS A 355 -16.03 5.48 -11.73
CA LYS A 355 -16.42 5.95 -13.06
C LYS A 355 -15.59 5.35 -14.20
N TYR A 356 -14.56 4.55 -13.88
CA TYR A 356 -13.76 3.88 -14.90
C TYR A 356 -14.57 2.81 -15.63
N GLU A 357 -14.43 2.79 -16.96
CA GLU A 357 -15.00 1.77 -17.86
C GLU A 357 -13.88 1.07 -18.62
N GLN A 358 -14.11 -0.19 -19.03
CA GLN A 358 -13.20 -0.89 -19.93
C GLN A 358 -13.29 -0.26 -21.33
N LYS A 359 -12.18 0.19 -21.86
CA LYS A 359 -12.06 0.78 -23.20
C LYS A 359 -10.79 0.28 -23.88
N GLU A 360 -10.87 0.06 -25.19
CA GLU A 360 -9.68 -0.17 -26.01
C GLU A 360 -8.92 1.16 -26.16
N VAL A 361 -7.68 1.21 -25.61
CA VAL A 361 -6.85 2.42 -25.60
C VAL A 361 -5.52 2.12 -26.25
N HIS A 362 -5.09 2.95 -27.19
CA HIS A 362 -3.72 3.01 -27.65
C HIS A 362 -2.93 3.97 -26.73
N LEU A 363 -2.18 3.36 -25.81
CA LEU A 363 -1.41 4.08 -24.79
C LEU A 363 0.04 4.28 -25.26
N LEU A 364 0.50 5.52 -25.16
CA LEU A 364 1.91 5.91 -25.27
C LEU A 364 2.38 6.42 -23.90
N LEU A 365 3.25 5.65 -23.23
CA LEU A 365 3.77 5.96 -21.89
C LEU A 365 5.29 6.07 -21.92
N PRO A 366 5.92 7.16 -21.42
CA PRO A 366 7.37 7.24 -21.38
C PRO A 366 7.97 6.22 -20.39
N ARG A 367 9.14 5.63 -20.74
CA ARG A 367 10.03 5.10 -19.69
C ARG A 367 10.48 6.27 -18.84
N PHE A 368 10.49 6.11 -17.52
CA PHE A 368 11.03 7.14 -16.65
C PHE A 368 11.74 6.56 -15.43
N GLU A 369 12.72 7.30 -14.97
CA GLU A 369 13.37 7.11 -13.68
C GLU A 369 13.31 8.45 -12.95
N ILE A 370 12.78 8.44 -11.75
CA ILE A 370 12.65 9.63 -10.91
C ILE A 370 13.28 9.31 -9.56
N GLU A 371 14.20 10.17 -9.14
CA GLU A 371 14.75 10.17 -7.80
C GLU A 371 14.51 11.56 -7.21
N THR A 372 13.85 11.62 -6.06
CA THR A 372 13.52 12.86 -5.37
C THR A 372 13.88 12.80 -3.91
N THR A 373 14.23 13.96 -3.37
CA THR A 373 14.30 14.23 -1.94
C THR A 373 13.38 15.40 -1.66
N THR A 374 12.29 15.14 -0.95
CA THR A 374 11.22 16.11 -0.68
C THR A 374 11.23 16.49 0.79
N SER A 375 11.57 17.74 1.10
CA SER A 375 11.37 18.34 2.42
C SER A 375 9.88 18.67 2.59
N LEU A 376 9.31 18.27 3.69
CA LEU A 376 7.87 18.36 3.97
C LEU A 376 7.56 19.39 5.09
N CYS A 377 8.56 20.00 5.71
CA CYS A 377 8.37 20.93 6.82
C CYS A 377 7.36 22.02 6.47
N GLU A 378 7.60 22.80 5.40
CA GLU A 378 6.71 23.89 5.01
C GLU A 378 5.34 23.37 4.53
N VAL A 379 5.31 22.25 3.81
CA VAL A 379 4.08 21.59 3.36
C VAL A 379 3.21 21.18 4.55
N LEU A 380 3.79 20.54 5.55
CA LEU A 380 3.08 20.09 6.75
C LEU A 380 2.63 21.24 7.64
N LYS A 381 3.40 22.33 7.70
CA LYS A 381 2.95 23.59 8.33
C LYS A 381 1.71 24.15 7.63
N MET A 382 1.72 24.24 6.30
CA MET A 382 0.55 24.68 5.51
C MET A 382 -0.67 23.77 5.74
N MET A 383 -0.45 22.51 6.11
CA MET A 383 -1.49 21.54 6.45
C MET A 383 -1.97 21.64 7.90
N GLY A 384 -1.42 22.57 8.71
CA GLY A 384 -1.85 22.85 10.09
C GLY A 384 -0.98 22.24 11.19
N MET A 385 0.21 21.71 10.87
CA MET A 385 1.14 21.11 11.85
C MET A 385 2.28 22.07 12.27
N GLU A 386 1.98 23.35 12.44
CA GLU A 386 3.00 24.37 12.76
C GLU A 386 3.69 24.11 14.09
N GLU A 387 2.94 23.74 15.13
CA GLU A 387 3.46 23.55 16.50
C GLU A 387 4.51 22.44 16.57
N MET A 388 4.38 21.39 15.75
CA MET A 388 5.33 20.29 15.70
C MET A 388 6.75 20.75 15.35
N PHE A 389 6.89 21.76 14.50
CA PHE A 389 8.17 22.30 14.05
C PHE A 389 8.63 23.52 14.90
N ALA A 390 7.71 24.15 15.61
CA ALA A 390 8.01 25.27 16.49
C ALA A 390 8.48 24.83 17.88
N SER A 391 8.08 23.65 18.34
CA SER A 391 8.34 23.15 19.69
C SER A 391 9.81 22.78 19.91
N GLU A 392 10.38 23.23 21.03
CA GLU A 392 11.71 22.81 21.53
C GLU A 392 11.70 21.39 22.10
N ASP A 393 10.52 20.86 22.42
CA ASP A 393 10.31 19.53 23.00
C ASP A 393 9.13 18.86 22.26
N ALA A 394 9.38 18.47 21.00
CA ALA A 394 8.32 18.02 20.10
C ALA A 394 7.79 16.62 20.43
N ILE A 395 8.61 15.72 21.00
CA ILE A 395 8.24 14.32 21.28
C ILE A 395 8.48 13.94 22.75
N PRO A 396 7.91 14.69 23.73
CA PRO A 396 8.22 14.53 25.16
C PRO A 396 7.87 13.17 25.74
N ASN A 397 6.93 12.46 25.12
CA ASN A 397 6.51 11.12 25.57
C ASN A 397 7.48 10.01 25.15
N LEU A 398 8.43 10.29 24.25
CA LEU A 398 9.47 9.34 23.83
C LEU A 398 10.86 9.82 24.24
N LEU A 399 11.18 11.07 23.93
CA LEU A 399 12.51 11.64 24.10
C LEU A 399 12.41 13.14 24.38
N SER A 400 12.86 13.57 25.56
CA SER A 400 12.76 14.97 25.97
C SER A 400 13.80 15.86 25.30
N ASN A 401 13.48 17.15 25.15
CA ASN A 401 14.32 18.18 24.55
C ASN A 401 14.75 17.84 23.10
N VAL A 402 13.81 17.37 22.30
CA VAL A 402 14.01 17.10 20.88
C VAL A 402 13.15 18.04 20.05
N ARG A 403 13.79 18.80 19.17
CA ARG A 403 13.14 19.61 18.14
C ARG A 403 13.10 18.83 16.83
N ILE A 404 11.99 18.93 16.09
CA ILE A 404 11.87 18.41 14.72
C ILE A 404 12.16 19.57 13.76
N TYR A 405 13.22 19.44 12.98
CA TYR A 405 13.61 20.45 12.00
C TYR A 405 12.94 20.23 10.64
N ASP A 406 12.79 18.99 10.25
CA ASP A 406 12.16 18.61 8.98
C ASP A 406 11.68 17.17 9.03
N ILE A 407 10.77 16.84 8.12
CA ILE A 407 10.40 15.49 7.71
C ILE A 407 10.71 15.38 6.24
N VAL A 408 11.58 14.45 5.89
CA VAL A 408 12.08 14.29 4.52
C VAL A 408 11.67 12.93 3.98
N GLN A 409 11.09 12.91 2.79
CA GLN A 409 10.94 11.69 2.02
C GLN A 409 11.93 11.66 0.88
N GLN A 410 12.72 10.60 0.80
CA GLN A 410 13.58 10.30 -0.34
C GLN A 410 13.09 9.04 -1.00
N GLY A 411 12.85 9.10 -2.31
CA GLY A 411 12.34 7.99 -3.08
C GLY A 411 12.96 7.91 -4.46
N LYS A 412 13.00 6.69 -4.99
CA LYS A 412 13.39 6.39 -6.36
C LYS A 412 12.39 5.42 -6.98
N ILE A 413 11.97 5.70 -8.19
CA ILE A 413 11.08 4.85 -9.00
C ILE A 413 11.62 4.73 -10.41
N THR A 414 11.56 3.53 -10.95
CA THR A 414 11.89 3.23 -12.35
C THR A 414 10.70 2.53 -13.00
N VAL A 415 10.22 3.05 -14.11
CA VAL A 415 9.12 2.49 -14.91
C VAL A 415 9.62 2.16 -16.31
N ASN A 416 9.39 0.94 -16.72
CA ASN A 416 9.79 0.41 -18.03
C ASN A 416 8.76 -0.60 -18.58
N GLU A 417 9.07 -1.27 -19.67
CA GLU A 417 8.18 -2.20 -20.38
C GLU A 417 7.75 -3.43 -19.55
N THR A 418 8.56 -3.84 -18.60
CA THR A 418 8.30 -5.02 -17.79
C THR A 418 7.41 -4.70 -16.59
N GLY A 419 7.56 -3.48 -16.07
CA GLY A 419 6.86 -3.06 -14.85
C GLY A 419 7.53 -1.89 -14.17
N THR A 420 7.36 -1.86 -12.87
CA THR A 420 8.09 -0.98 -11.98
C THR A 420 9.20 -1.78 -11.35
N GLU A 421 10.44 -1.42 -11.59
CA GLU A 421 11.72 -2.10 -11.26
C GLU A 421 11.78 -3.58 -11.67
N ALA A 422 12.49 -3.93 -12.75
CA ALA A 422 12.39 -5.24 -13.40
C ALA A 422 13.67 -6.09 -13.40
N ALA A 423 13.45 -7.43 -13.30
CA ALA A 423 14.33 -8.47 -13.82
C ALA A 423 13.51 -9.40 -14.73
N MET A 424 14.12 -9.96 -15.79
CA MET A 424 13.40 -10.58 -16.92
C MET A 424 12.91 -12.00 -16.70
N ALA A 425 11.69 -12.30 -17.21
CA ALA A 425 11.27 -13.62 -17.70
C ALA A 425 10.28 -13.44 -18.87
N THR A 426 10.40 -14.29 -19.90
CA THR A 426 9.63 -14.18 -21.14
C THR A 426 8.46 -15.17 -21.13
N TYR A 427 7.25 -14.69 -21.38
CA TYR A 427 6.05 -15.52 -21.61
C TYR A 427 5.29 -15.00 -22.82
N CYS A 428 4.84 -15.92 -23.70
CA CYS A 428 4.11 -15.61 -24.94
C CYS A 428 2.75 -16.33 -24.92
N PRO A 429 1.62 -15.64 -24.69
CA PRO A 429 0.29 -16.25 -24.86
C PRO A 429 -0.12 -16.23 -26.33
N MET A 430 -0.51 -17.40 -26.89
CA MET A 430 -1.16 -17.50 -28.20
C MET A 430 -2.67 -17.55 -28.02
N CYS A 431 -3.39 -16.56 -28.58
CA CYS A 431 -4.84 -16.59 -28.71
C CYS A 431 -5.27 -17.06 -30.10
N LEU A 432 -6.26 -17.93 -30.15
CA LEU A 432 -6.94 -18.35 -31.40
C LEU A 432 -7.77 -17.18 -31.95
N GLY A 433 -7.59 -16.87 -33.24
CA GLY A 433 -8.24 -15.74 -33.90
C GLY A 433 -9.76 -15.91 -34.00
N CYS A 434 -10.48 -14.88 -33.53
CA CYS A 434 -11.87 -14.62 -33.92
C CYS A 434 -11.93 -13.81 -35.22
N PRO A 435 -13.03 -13.91 -36.04
CA PRO A 435 -13.18 -13.12 -37.25
C PRO A 435 -13.28 -11.61 -36.91
N PRO A 436 -12.89 -10.71 -37.83
CA PRO A 436 -12.83 -9.29 -37.55
C PRO A 436 -14.25 -8.69 -37.50
N ASP A 437 -14.74 -8.47 -36.30
CA ASP A 437 -15.73 -7.43 -36.09
C ASP A 437 -15.05 -6.08 -36.34
N VAL A 438 -15.78 -5.13 -36.95
CA VAL A 438 -15.30 -3.76 -37.11
C VAL A 438 -15.19 -3.15 -35.75
N LYS A 439 -14.00 -3.29 -35.13
CA LYS A 439 -13.71 -2.68 -33.82
C LYS A 439 -13.71 -1.14 -33.97
N PRO A 440 -14.29 -0.41 -33.01
CA PRO A 440 -14.14 1.03 -32.97
C PRO A 440 -12.65 1.39 -32.89
N THR A 441 -12.28 2.55 -33.44
CA THR A 441 -10.89 3.03 -33.35
C THR A 441 -10.51 3.18 -31.89
N PRO A 442 -9.35 2.64 -31.43
CA PRO A 442 -8.90 2.78 -30.06
C PRO A 442 -8.80 4.25 -29.62
N ILE A 443 -9.07 4.52 -28.38
CA ILE A 443 -8.87 5.86 -27.80
C ILE A 443 -7.37 6.13 -27.73
N GLU A 444 -6.92 7.31 -28.20
CA GLU A 444 -5.52 7.72 -28.13
C GLU A 444 -5.22 8.37 -26.78
N MET A 445 -4.25 7.84 -26.03
CA MET A 445 -3.68 8.48 -24.83
C MET A 445 -2.18 8.58 -24.96
N ASN A 446 -1.67 9.80 -25.19
CA ASN A 446 -0.24 10.07 -25.40
C ASN A 446 0.33 10.84 -24.23
N VAL A 447 1.00 10.14 -23.29
CA VAL A 447 1.58 10.71 -22.08
C VAL A 447 2.92 11.39 -22.43
N ASN A 448 2.85 12.53 -23.12
CA ASN A 448 4.00 13.26 -23.66
C ASN A 448 4.24 14.63 -23.02
N HIS A 449 3.57 14.94 -21.93
CA HIS A 449 3.72 16.18 -21.14
C HIS A 449 3.43 15.88 -19.66
N GLU A 450 3.43 16.88 -18.80
CA GLU A 450 3.24 16.73 -17.36
C GLU A 450 2.03 15.84 -17.01
N PHE A 451 2.22 14.93 -16.07
CA PHE A 451 1.16 14.01 -15.64
C PHE A 451 1.31 13.62 -14.15
N ILE A 452 0.22 13.12 -13.58
CA ILE A 452 0.21 12.53 -12.24
C ILE A 452 0.21 11.01 -12.40
N PHE A 453 0.93 10.31 -11.54
CA PHE A 453 0.79 8.87 -11.39
C PHE A 453 0.60 8.49 -9.92
N GLU A 454 -0.12 7.39 -9.69
CA GLU A 454 -0.34 6.81 -8.37
C GLU A 454 -0.17 5.30 -8.45
N ILE A 455 0.50 4.69 -7.46
CA ILE A 455 0.48 3.23 -7.27
C ILE A 455 -0.48 2.94 -6.13
N VAL A 456 -1.55 2.22 -6.45
CA VAL A 456 -2.71 2.03 -5.58
C VAL A 456 -2.91 0.55 -5.32
N GLU A 457 -3.13 0.20 -4.06
CA GLU A 457 -3.70 -1.09 -3.68
C GLU A 457 -5.23 -0.98 -3.87
N THR A 458 -5.78 -1.77 -4.78
CA THR A 458 -7.13 -1.54 -5.33
C THR A 458 -8.26 -1.88 -4.36
N TYR A 459 -8.02 -2.77 -3.40
CA TYR A 459 -9.01 -3.19 -2.43
C TYR A 459 -9.25 -2.16 -1.31
N THR A 460 -8.18 -1.62 -0.73
CA THR A 460 -8.28 -0.60 0.32
C THR A 460 -8.31 0.82 -0.24
N GLY A 461 -7.87 1.00 -1.49
CA GLY A 461 -7.61 2.32 -2.06
C GLY A 461 -6.35 2.99 -1.51
N ASN A 462 -5.48 2.24 -0.83
CA ASN A 462 -4.24 2.77 -0.27
C ASN A 462 -3.29 3.23 -1.38
N ARG A 463 -2.88 4.50 -1.36
CA ARG A 463 -1.88 5.09 -2.25
C ARG A 463 -0.50 4.81 -1.68
N LEU A 464 0.14 3.75 -2.21
CA LEU A 464 1.51 3.41 -1.82
C LEU A 464 2.47 4.50 -2.24
N PHE A 465 2.31 4.98 -3.47
CA PHE A 465 3.08 6.08 -4.04
C PHE A 465 2.21 7.01 -4.85
N SER A 466 2.64 8.27 -4.88
CA SER A 466 2.09 9.28 -5.78
C SER A 466 3.21 10.16 -6.30
N GLY A 467 3.07 10.59 -7.55
CA GLY A 467 4.07 11.45 -8.16
C GLY A 467 3.50 12.38 -9.21
N ILE A 468 4.23 13.47 -9.41
CA ILE A 468 3.99 14.42 -10.49
C ILE A 468 5.25 14.46 -11.34
N VAL A 469 5.08 14.13 -12.62
CA VAL A 469 6.15 14.15 -13.61
C VAL A 469 6.05 15.45 -14.40
N ASN A 470 6.89 16.41 -14.07
CA ASN A 470 6.94 17.69 -14.77
C ASN A 470 7.97 17.72 -15.90
N LYS A 471 9.01 16.87 -15.77
CA LYS A 471 10.11 16.83 -16.74
C LYS A 471 10.77 15.44 -16.74
N LEU A 472 11.11 14.94 -17.91
CA LEU A 472 11.89 13.72 -18.16
C LEU A 472 13.12 14.00 -19.01
#